data_d89df6fbd8f56c8b55fa5a4f3715150b
#
_entry.id   d89df6fbd8f56c8b55fa5a4f3715150b
#
_cell.length_a   1.000
_cell.length_b   1.000
_cell.length_c   1.000
_cell.angle_alpha   90.00
_cell.angle_beta   90.00
_cell.angle_gamma   90.00
#
_symmetry.space_group_name_H-M   'P 1'
#
loop_
_entity.id
_entity.type
_entity.pdbx_description
1 polymer ?
#
loop_
_entity_poly.entity_id
_entity_poly.type
_entity_poly.pdbx_seq_one_letter_code
_entity_poly.pdbx_strand_id
1 'polypeptide(L)'
;VAKLMEADSKDIAIDFVGLNHLVWGRTVRLRGEDITRKILDKLADGAALSMKNVPDMKWDGEFLHALGMVPCPYHRYYYMTDRLVAEELAAVAPGGPGTRAEQVQAVESSLFSLYQDINLTEKPKELEKRGGAYYSEAAVSLISAVYNDKQEIHTVDTANAGAIPFLPDDSVVEINCIVGKNGATPVAAGAVPFEILGLIQQVKAYEILAVEAGVRGDATKALLALVNHPLVPTAAMAKQLLAELLTINKEYLPQFTGFIVGKVARKCEN
;
A
#
# COMPACT_ATOMS: atom_id res chain seq x y z
N VAL A 1 9.50 2.20 -14.09
CA VAL A 1 9.52 1.63 -15.44
C VAL A 1 10.31 2.53 -16.40
N ALA A 2 10.00 3.83 -16.53
CA ALA A 2 10.68 4.74 -17.46
C ALA A 2 12.21 4.70 -17.30
N LYS A 3 12.70 4.89 -16.08
CA LYS A 3 14.12 4.78 -15.77
C LYS A 3 14.73 3.41 -16.11
N LEU A 4 13.99 2.33 -15.85
CA LEU A 4 14.43 0.95 -16.13
C LEU A 4 14.54 0.67 -17.65
N MET A 5 13.74 1.38 -18.44
CA MET A 5 13.69 1.25 -19.89
C MET A 5 14.47 2.34 -20.63
N GLU A 6 15.09 3.27 -19.90
CA GLU A 6 15.79 4.44 -20.47
C GLU A 6 14.89 5.22 -21.45
N ALA A 7 13.62 5.37 -21.07
CA ALA A 7 12.58 5.99 -21.89
C ALA A 7 11.96 7.21 -21.18
N ASP A 8 11.31 8.08 -21.94
CA ASP A 8 10.50 9.16 -21.37
C ASP A 8 9.24 8.57 -20.73
N SER A 9 8.85 9.08 -19.57
CA SER A 9 7.65 8.62 -18.85
C SER A 9 6.37 8.78 -19.67
N LYS A 10 6.30 9.79 -20.53
CA LYS A 10 5.16 10.02 -21.44
C LYS A 10 4.97 8.93 -22.51
N ASP A 11 6.03 8.19 -22.82
CA ASP A 11 6.01 7.10 -23.80
C ASP A 11 5.53 5.77 -23.16
N ILE A 12 5.28 5.76 -21.85
CA ILE A 12 4.91 4.57 -21.11
C ILE A 12 3.45 4.65 -20.68
N ALA A 13 2.70 3.63 -20.99
CA ALA A 13 1.35 3.41 -20.48
C ALA A 13 1.32 2.13 -19.66
N ILE A 14 0.71 2.18 -18.49
CA ILE A 14 0.52 1.01 -17.62
C ILE A 14 -0.97 0.87 -17.30
N ASP A 15 -1.49 -0.32 -17.50
CA ASP A 15 -2.84 -0.69 -17.10
C ASP A 15 -2.84 -1.18 -15.66
N PHE A 16 -3.26 -0.33 -14.73
CA PHE A 16 -3.31 -0.62 -13.31
C PHE A 16 -4.68 -1.10 -12.86
N VAL A 17 -4.67 -2.12 -11.99
CA VAL A 17 -5.89 -2.62 -11.31
C VAL A 17 -5.58 -3.08 -9.91
N GLY A 18 -6.38 -2.67 -8.94
CA GLY A 18 -6.25 -3.11 -7.56
C GLY A 18 -6.82 -2.13 -6.54
N LEU A 19 -6.22 -2.16 -5.37
CA LEU A 19 -6.53 -1.32 -4.22
C LEU A 19 -5.28 -0.52 -3.84
N ASN A 20 -5.42 0.51 -3.01
CA ASN A 20 -4.28 1.27 -2.54
C ASN A 20 -3.19 0.36 -1.96
N HIS A 21 -1.95 0.50 -2.48
CA HIS A 21 -0.81 -0.35 -2.15
C HIS A 21 -0.95 -1.85 -2.52
N LEU A 22 -2.06 -2.24 -3.11
CA LEU A 22 -2.33 -3.60 -3.59
C LEU A 22 -2.78 -3.55 -5.05
N VAL A 23 -1.93 -2.98 -5.91
CA VAL A 23 -2.22 -2.68 -7.31
C VAL A 23 -1.21 -3.36 -8.23
N TRP A 24 -1.69 -3.93 -9.34
CA TRP A 24 -0.85 -4.59 -10.35
C TRP A 24 -0.86 -3.82 -11.67
N GLY A 25 0.33 -3.70 -12.27
CA GLY A 25 0.44 -3.32 -13.67
C GLY A 25 0.19 -4.55 -14.56
N ARG A 26 -1.04 -4.72 -15.05
CA ARG A 26 -1.42 -5.87 -15.90
C ARG A 26 -0.70 -5.87 -17.23
N THR A 27 -0.55 -4.70 -17.80
CA THR A 27 0.14 -4.50 -19.08
C THR A 27 0.96 -3.23 -19.02
N VAL A 28 2.21 -3.34 -19.45
CA VAL A 28 3.11 -2.19 -19.60
C VAL A 28 3.42 -2.00 -21.07
N ARG A 29 3.13 -0.82 -21.61
CA ARG A 29 3.42 -0.47 -23.00
C ARG A 29 4.43 0.65 -23.11
N LEU A 30 5.37 0.50 -24.02
CA LEU A 30 6.29 1.56 -24.42
C LEU A 30 5.96 1.93 -25.87
N ARG A 31 5.50 3.15 -26.10
CA ARG A 31 5.07 3.62 -27.44
C ARG A 31 4.08 2.69 -28.13
N GLY A 32 3.18 2.09 -27.33
CA GLY A 32 2.15 1.16 -27.80
C GLY A 32 2.57 -0.32 -27.85
N GLU A 33 3.85 -0.64 -27.84
CA GLU A 33 4.36 -2.01 -27.79
C GLU A 33 4.25 -2.58 -26.37
N ASP A 34 3.73 -3.81 -26.23
CA ASP A 34 3.68 -4.50 -24.94
C ASP A 34 5.08 -4.97 -24.53
N ILE A 35 5.58 -4.42 -23.44
CA ILE A 35 6.88 -4.74 -22.87
C ILE A 35 6.76 -5.41 -21.49
N THR A 36 5.59 -5.87 -21.09
CA THR A 36 5.33 -6.44 -19.76
C THR A 36 6.33 -7.54 -19.44
N ARG A 37 6.52 -8.50 -20.34
CA ARG A 37 7.48 -9.60 -20.18
C ARG A 37 8.89 -9.08 -19.94
N LYS A 38 9.34 -8.10 -20.72
CA LYS A 38 10.68 -7.52 -20.59
C LYS A 38 10.89 -6.84 -19.22
N ILE A 39 9.83 -6.24 -18.66
CA ILE A 39 9.87 -5.69 -17.30
C ILE A 39 10.01 -6.81 -16.27
N LEU A 40 9.23 -7.89 -16.41
CA LEU A 40 9.30 -9.04 -15.51
C LEU A 40 10.69 -9.71 -15.54
N ASP A 41 11.28 -9.87 -16.72
CA ASP A 41 12.66 -10.40 -16.87
C ASP A 41 13.68 -9.53 -16.10
N LYS A 42 13.60 -8.20 -16.27
CA LYS A 42 14.47 -7.28 -15.53
C LYS A 42 14.29 -7.33 -14.00
N LEU A 43 13.05 -7.47 -13.53
CA LEU A 43 12.76 -7.63 -12.10
C LEU A 43 13.27 -8.97 -11.56
N ALA A 44 13.14 -10.05 -12.33
CA ALA A 44 13.69 -11.36 -12.01
C ALA A 44 15.22 -11.34 -11.95
N ASP A 45 15.87 -10.54 -12.78
CA ASP A 45 17.32 -10.34 -12.76
C ASP A 45 17.80 -9.44 -11.60
N GLY A 46 16.88 -8.88 -10.83
CA GLY A 46 17.17 -8.06 -9.66
C GLY A 46 17.15 -6.56 -9.90
N ALA A 47 16.57 -6.12 -11.02
CA ALA A 47 16.30 -4.69 -11.19
C ALA A 47 15.28 -4.20 -10.15
N ALA A 48 15.58 -3.09 -9.50
CA ALA A 48 14.72 -2.53 -8.47
C ALA A 48 13.65 -1.61 -9.07
N LEU A 49 12.40 -1.87 -8.75
CA LEU A 49 11.35 -0.84 -8.73
C LEU A 49 11.31 -0.26 -7.32
N SER A 50 12.42 0.31 -6.86
CA SER A 50 12.64 0.60 -5.46
C SER A 50 11.78 1.76 -4.96
N MET A 51 11.10 1.52 -3.85
CA MET A 51 10.63 2.56 -2.93
C MET A 51 11.54 2.52 -1.71
N LYS A 52 12.06 3.68 -1.28
CA LYS A 52 13.02 3.75 -0.14
C LYS A 52 12.44 3.24 1.20
N ASN A 53 11.14 3.12 1.30
CA ASN A 53 10.41 2.69 2.50
C ASN A 53 9.95 1.23 2.48
N VAL A 54 10.26 0.48 1.43
CA VAL A 54 9.99 -0.95 1.32
C VAL A 54 11.30 -1.67 1.11
N PRO A 55 11.62 -2.73 1.87
CA PRO A 55 12.83 -3.52 1.66
C PRO A 55 12.94 -3.99 0.22
N ASP A 56 14.10 -3.77 -0.39
CA ASP A 56 14.33 -4.17 -1.78
C ASP A 56 14.84 -5.60 -1.82
N MET A 57 13.90 -6.53 -1.94
CA MET A 57 14.18 -7.96 -2.10
C MET A 57 14.03 -8.37 -3.55
N LYS A 58 14.95 -9.19 -4.00
CA LYS A 58 14.88 -9.81 -5.33
C LYS A 58 13.64 -10.72 -5.42
N TRP A 59 12.85 -10.50 -6.46
CA TRP A 59 11.71 -11.36 -6.78
C TRP A 59 12.17 -12.73 -7.29
N ASP A 60 11.38 -13.75 -6.98
CA ASP A 60 11.49 -15.04 -7.64
C ASP A 60 11.03 -14.92 -9.10
N GLY A 61 11.88 -15.29 -10.05
CA GLY A 61 11.61 -15.12 -11.48
C GLY A 61 10.52 -16.06 -11.98
N GLU A 62 10.47 -17.28 -11.49
CA GLU A 62 9.43 -18.25 -11.86
C GLU A 62 8.06 -17.76 -11.40
N PHE A 63 7.99 -17.27 -10.16
CA PHE A 63 6.76 -16.65 -9.63
C PHE A 63 6.32 -15.43 -10.43
N LEU A 64 7.24 -14.50 -10.75
CA LEU A 64 6.89 -13.31 -11.54
C LEU A 64 6.34 -13.67 -12.92
N HIS A 65 6.93 -14.66 -13.57
CA HIS A 65 6.48 -15.12 -14.87
C HIS A 65 5.12 -15.84 -14.80
N ALA A 66 4.88 -16.60 -13.74
CA ALA A 66 3.59 -17.23 -13.49
C ALA A 66 2.50 -16.20 -13.19
N LEU A 67 2.82 -15.16 -12.41
CA LEU A 67 1.92 -14.05 -12.13
C LEU A 67 1.59 -13.26 -13.41
N GLY A 68 2.55 -13.08 -14.32
CA GLY A 68 2.37 -12.42 -15.63
C GLY A 68 2.09 -10.91 -15.57
N MET A 69 2.16 -10.30 -14.39
CA MET A 69 1.83 -8.90 -14.13
C MET A 69 2.90 -8.27 -13.25
N VAL A 70 3.10 -6.96 -13.39
CA VAL A 70 4.08 -6.21 -12.60
C VAL A 70 3.50 -5.94 -11.21
N PRO A 71 4.08 -6.53 -10.13
CA PRO A 71 3.60 -6.29 -8.77
C PRO A 71 4.06 -4.92 -8.26
N CYS A 72 3.22 -4.29 -7.45
CA CYS A 72 3.62 -3.16 -6.62
C CYS A 72 4.71 -3.60 -5.60
N PRO A 73 5.66 -2.75 -5.22
CA PRO A 73 6.68 -3.08 -4.21
C PRO A 73 6.11 -3.60 -2.89
N TYR A 74 4.95 -3.12 -2.47
CA TYR A 74 4.25 -3.59 -1.26
C TYR A 74 3.76 -5.04 -1.33
N HIS A 75 3.64 -5.64 -2.53
CA HIS A 75 3.25 -7.05 -2.66
C HIS A 75 4.25 -8.02 -2.03
N ARG A 76 5.46 -7.58 -1.71
CA ARG A 76 6.42 -8.38 -0.94
C ARG A 76 5.85 -8.81 0.42
N TYR A 77 5.03 -7.97 1.05
CA TYR A 77 4.35 -8.32 2.31
C TYR A 77 3.42 -9.53 2.17
N TYR A 78 2.86 -9.75 0.98
CA TYR A 78 1.95 -10.87 0.71
C TYR A 78 2.65 -12.08 0.11
N TYR A 79 3.67 -11.87 -0.74
CA TYR A 79 4.32 -12.94 -1.49
C TYR A 79 5.69 -13.37 -0.93
N MET A 80 6.23 -12.63 0.05
CA MET A 80 7.53 -12.90 0.69
C MET A 80 7.44 -12.73 2.21
N THR A 81 6.30 -13.07 2.80
CA THR A 81 5.99 -12.84 4.22
C THR A 81 7.03 -13.48 5.15
N ASP A 82 7.44 -14.70 4.84
CA ASP A 82 8.45 -15.45 5.59
C ASP A 82 9.80 -14.70 5.66
N ARG A 83 10.25 -14.18 4.54
CA ARG A 83 11.51 -13.42 4.45
C ARG A 83 11.41 -12.08 5.17
N LEU A 84 10.31 -11.36 4.99
CA LEU A 84 10.10 -10.06 5.64
C LEU A 84 9.97 -10.21 7.16
N VAL A 85 9.28 -11.24 7.66
CA VAL A 85 9.20 -11.52 9.09
C VAL A 85 10.61 -11.83 9.65
N ALA A 86 11.42 -12.60 8.94
CA ALA A 86 12.79 -12.88 9.36
C ALA A 86 13.66 -11.60 9.42
N GLU A 87 13.52 -10.69 8.45
CA GLU A 87 14.23 -9.41 8.44
C GLU A 87 13.78 -8.49 9.59
N GLU A 88 12.46 -8.38 9.84
CA GLU A 88 11.94 -7.58 10.95
C GLU A 88 12.38 -8.14 12.31
N LEU A 89 12.39 -9.45 12.49
CA LEU A 89 12.92 -10.08 13.70
C LEU A 89 14.42 -9.82 13.90
N ALA A 90 15.18 -9.85 12.81
CA ALA A 90 16.61 -9.49 12.86
C ALA A 90 16.82 -8.01 13.18
N ALA A 91 15.96 -7.13 12.68
CA ALA A 91 16.04 -5.69 12.94
C ALA A 91 15.83 -5.34 14.41
N VAL A 92 14.97 -6.05 15.13
CA VAL A 92 14.71 -5.82 16.55
C VAL A 92 15.61 -6.64 17.49
N ALA A 93 16.44 -7.52 16.95
CA ALA A 93 17.41 -8.28 17.74
C ALA A 93 18.49 -7.36 18.35
N PRO A 94 19.19 -7.77 19.43
CA PRO A 94 20.27 -6.99 20.02
C PRO A 94 21.33 -6.58 18.98
N GLY A 95 21.56 -5.28 18.83
CA GLY A 95 22.49 -4.70 17.83
C GLY A 95 21.87 -4.45 16.45
N GLY A 96 20.60 -4.77 16.26
CA GLY A 96 19.85 -4.42 15.04
C GLY A 96 19.48 -2.92 14.98
N PRO A 97 19.01 -2.44 13.84
CA PRO A 97 18.66 -1.03 13.61
C PRO A 97 17.37 -0.58 14.31
N GLY A 98 16.66 -1.48 14.98
CA GLY A 98 15.35 -1.22 15.57
C GLY A 98 14.21 -1.33 14.56
N THR A 99 12.99 -1.15 15.04
CA THR A 99 11.77 -1.16 14.20
C THR A 99 11.77 -0.01 13.17
N ARG A 100 11.01 -0.17 12.11
CA ARG A 100 10.81 0.93 11.15
C ARG A 100 10.23 2.19 11.82
N ALA A 101 9.37 2.02 12.82
CA ALA A 101 8.80 3.13 13.59
C ALA A 101 9.90 3.93 14.33
N GLU A 102 10.82 3.26 15.02
CA GLU A 102 11.96 3.91 15.71
C GLU A 102 12.88 4.64 14.74
N GLN A 103 13.19 4.02 13.61
CA GLN A 103 13.99 4.65 12.54
C GLN A 103 13.31 5.91 11.98
N VAL A 104 11.99 5.87 11.75
CA VAL A 104 11.21 7.02 11.27
C VAL A 104 11.17 8.12 12.31
N GLN A 105 10.95 7.81 13.58
CA GLN A 105 10.97 8.80 14.67
C GLN A 105 12.32 9.51 14.77
N ALA A 106 13.42 8.80 14.60
CA ALA A 106 14.75 9.41 14.59
C ALA A 106 14.93 10.40 13.42
N VAL A 107 14.46 10.01 12.21
CA VAL A 107 14.48 10.89 11.03
C VAL A 107 13.58 12.10 11.23
N GLU A 108 12.38 11.94 11.77
CA GLU A 108 11.44 13.04 12.04
C GLU A 108 12.01 14.01 13.06
N SER A 109 12.61 13.53 14.15
CA SER A 109 13.27 14.38 15.16
C SER A 109 14.38 15.24 14.53
N SER A 110 15.18 14.65 13.64
CA SER A 110 16.21 15.38 12.88
C SER A 110 15.60 16.43 11.95
N LEU A 111 14.54 16.08 11.21
CA LEU A 111 13.84 17.00 10.31
C LEU A 111 13.21 18.16 11.07
N PHE A 112 12.53 17.94 12.19
CA PHE A 112 11.96 19.01 13.00
C PHE A 112 13.02 19.96 13.54
N SER A 113 14.21 19.45 13.89
CA SER A 113 15.35 20.31 14.28
C SER A 113 15.83 21.19 13.12
N LEU A 114 15.93 20.64 11.91
CA LEU A 114 16.31 21.39 10.71
C LEU A 114 15.27 22.45 10.33
N TYR A 115 13.98 22.13 10.47
CA TYR A 115 12.88 23.06 10.14
C TYR A 115 12.77 24.25 11.11
N GLN A 116 13.49 24.25 12.23
CA GLN A 116 13.59 25.42 13.11
C GLN A 116 14.47 26.53 12.52
N ASP A 117 15.33 26.21 11.53
CA ASP A 117 16.11 27.20 10.84
C ASP A 117 15.24 27.97 9.84
N ILE A 118 14.95 29.25 10.15
CA ILE A 118 14.15 30.15 9.30
C ILE A 118 14.82 30.41 7.93
N ASN A 119 16.11 30.18 7.81
CA ASN A 119 16.85 30.37 6.56
C ASN A 119 16.96 29.10 5.72
N LEU A 120 16.32 28.01 6.12
CA LEU A 120 16.32 26.77 5.35
C LEU A 120 15.58 26.96 4.02
N THR A 121 16.33 27.04 2.93
CA THR A 121 15.81 27.24 1.57
C THR A 121 15.92 25.97 0.70
N GLU A 122 16.70 25.00 1.14
CA GLU A 122 16.90 23.75 0.42
C GLU A 122 16.21 22.57 1.12
N LYS A 123 15.75 21.61 0.32
CA LYS A 123 15.13 20.38 0.82
C LYS A 123 16.16 19.56 1.61
N PRO A 124 15.93 19.27 2.92
CA PRO A 124 16.83 18.44 3.71
C PRO A 124 17.00 17.03 3.11
N LYS A 125 18.23 16.52 3.09
CA LYS A 125 18.52 15.16 2.61
C LYS A 125 17.85 14.08 3.45
N GLU A 126 17.62 14.36 4.74
CA GLU A 126 16.91 13.49 5.68
C GLU A 126 15.50 13.15 5.20
N LEU A 127 14.84 14.08 4.49
CA LEU A 127 13.50 13.86 3.95
C LEU A 127 13.45 12.70 2.94
N GLU A 128 14.55 12.42 2.27
CA GLU A 128 14.63 11.28 1.35
C GLU A 128 14.51 9.92 2.06
N LYS A 129 14.88 9.87 3.36
CA LYS A 129 14.77 8.66 4.18
C LYS A 129 13.33 8.40 4.67
N ARG A 130 12.48 9.44 4.63
CA ARG A 130 11.09 9.37 5.11
C ARG A 130 10.14 8.68 4.13
N GLY A 131 10.45 8.68 2.84
CA GLY A 131 9.56 8.28 1.76
C GLY A 131 8.79 9.46 1.15
N GLY A 132 8.02 9.20 0.10
CA GLY A 132 7.17 10.24 -0.50
C GLY A 132 7.91 11.21 -1.43
N ALA A 133 9.00 10.79 -2.04
CA ALA A 133 9.85 11.64 -2.88
C ALA A 133 9.12 12.33 -4.06
N TYR A 134 8.01 11.76 -4.52
CA TYR A 134 7.26 12.23 -5.70
C TYR A 134 5.84 12.72 -5.38
N TYR A 135 5.48 12.90 -4.11
CA TYR A 135 4.12 13.35 -3.76
C TYR A 135 3.78 14.73 -4.31
N SER A 136 4.73 15.67 -4.28
CA SER A 136 4.51 17.00 -4.82
C SER A 136 4.31 17.01 -6.32
N GLU A 137 5.08 16.23 -7.07
CA GLU A 137 4.94 16.09 -8.51
C GLU A 137 3.59 15.46 -8.89
N ALA A 138 3.22 14.38 -8.20
CA ALA A 138 1.93 13.72 -8.41
C ALA A 138 0.75 14.65 -8.08
N ALA A 139 0.81 15.36 -6.94
CA ALA A 139 -0.22 16.29 -6.53
C ALA A 139 -0.37 17.45 -7.52
N VAL A 140 0.72 18.09 -7.92
CA VAL A 140 0.71 19.20 -8.89
C VAL A 140 0.19 18.75 -10.24
N SER A 141 0.59 17.56 -10.72
CA SER A 141 0.10 16.99 -11.97
C SER A 141 -1.42 16.78 -11.93
N LEU A 142 -1.92 16.18 -10.83
CA LEU A 142 -3.35 15.92 -10.65
C LEU A 142 -4.16 17.23 -10.54
N ILE A 143 -3.70 18.20 -9.74
CA ILE A 143 -4.31 19.53 -9.61
C ILE A 143 -4.38 20.21 -10.98
N SER A 144 -3.27 20.16 -11.74
CA SER A 144 -3.19 20.75 -13.07
C SER A 144 -4.16 20.08 -14.05
N ALA A 145 -4.34 18.75 -13.98
CA ALA A 145 -5.27 18.03 -14.82
C ALA A 145 -6.74 18.43 -14.53
N VAL A 146 -7.09 18.59 -13.25
CA VAL A 146 -8.43 19.04 -12.83
C VAL A 146 -8.66 20.50 -13.21
N TYR A 147 -7.73 21.38 -12.84
CA TYR A 147 -7.89 22.83 -13.01
C TYR A 147 -7.96 23.25 -14.49
N ASN A 148 -7.16 22.62 -15.35
CA ASN A 148 -7.05 22.92 -16.77
C ASN A 148 -7.90 21.99 -17.66
N ASP A 149 -8.73 21.13 -17.09
CA ASP A 149 -9.57 20.15 -17.80
C ASP A 149 -8.82 19.32 -18.83
N LYS A 150 -7.65 18.79 -18.45
CA LYS A 150 -6.72 18.17 -19.42
C LYS A 150 -7.16 16.82 -19.97
N GLN A 151 -8.08 16.12 -19.31
CA GLN A 151 -8.53 14.78 -19.70
C GLN A 151 -7.35 13.79 -19.79
N GLU A 152 -6.39 13.88 -18.88
CA GLU A 152 -5.21 13.02 -18.80
C GLU A 152 -5.50 11.76 -17.99
N ILE A 153 -4.77 10.67 -18.30
CA ILE A 153 -4.84 9.45 -17.51
C ILE A 153 -3.93 9.55 -16.29
N HIS A 154 -4.53 9.36 -15.11
CA HIS A 154 -3.83 9.22 -13.83
C HIS A 154 -4.28 7.93 -13.15
N THR A 155 -3.37 7.30 -12.40
CA THR A 155 -3.73 6.21 -11.47
C THR A 155 -4.03 6.84 -10.13
N VAL A 156 -5.25 6.69 -9.65
CA VAL A 156 -5.72 7.32 -8.41
C VAL A 156 -6.66 6.40 -7.64
N ASP A 157 -6.75 6.67 -6.34
CA ASP A 157 -7.79 6.07 -5.48
C ASP A 157 -9.12 6.81 -5.74
N THR A 158 -10.14 6.05 -6.14
CA THR A 158 -11.47 6.59 -6.44
C THR A 158 -12.56 5.57 -6.13
N ALA A 159 -13.82 6.02 -6.08
CA ALA A 159 -14.95 5.11 -5.99
C ALA A 159 -14.96 4.15 -7.20
N ASN A 160 -15.27 2.89 -6.96
CA ASN A 160 -15.28 1.84 -7.98
C ASN A 160 -16.22 2.16 -9.14
N ALA A 161 -17.43 2.61 -8.84
CA ALA A 161 -18.44 2.96 -9.85
C ALA A 161 -18.57 1.92 -10.98
N GLY A 162 -18.48 0.63 -10.64
CA GLY A 162 -18.57 -0.49 -11.59
C GLY A 162 -17.29 -0.79 -12.38
N ALA A 163 -16.18 -0.08 -12.15
CA ALA A 163 -14.93 -0.29 -12.90
C ALA A 163 -14.33 -1.68 -12.65
N ILE A 164 -14.45 -2.21 -11.43
CA ILE A 164 -14.13 -3.60 -11.08
C ILE A 164 -15.46 -4.30 -10.73
N PRO A 165 -15.99 -5.16 -11.60
CA PRO A 165 -17.39 -5.62 -11.53
C PRO A 165 -17.78 -6.42 -10.27
N PHE A 166 -16.82 -7.03 -9.58
CA PHE A 166 -17.09 -7.85 -8.39
C PHE A 166 -16.94 -7.10 -7.06
N LEU A 167 -16.61 -5.81 -7.10
CA LEU A 167 -16.52 -4.96 -5.92
C LEU A 167 -17.73 -4.02 -5.83
N PRO A 168 -18.17 -3.63 -4.63
CA PRO A 168 -19.23 -2.62 -4.47
C PRO A 168 -18.87 -1.29 -5.17
N ASP A 169 -19.87 -0.62 -5.71
CA ASP A 169 -19.69 0.62 -6.47
C ASP A 169 -19.11 1.76 -5.63
N ASP A 170 -19.41 1.80 -4.34
CA ASP A 170 -18.95 2.79 -3.38
C ASP A 170 -17.60 2.44 -2.72
N SER A 171 -17.05 1.27 -3.01
CA SER A 171 -15.73 0.90 -2.48
C SER A 171 -14.61 1.64 -3.22
N VAL A 172 -13.54 1.97 -2.50
CA VAL A 172 -12.38 2.64 -3.09
C VAL A 172 -11.48 1.63 -3.79
N VAL A 173 -11.04 1.97 -5.00
CA VAL A 173 -10.11 1.17 -5.82
C VAL A 173 -9.00 2.05 -6.37
N GLU A 174 -7.81 1.47 -6.60
CA GLU A 174 -6.68 2.13 -7.27
C GLU A 174 -6.62 1.65 -8.73
N ILE A 175 -6.99 2.53 -9.65
CA ILE A 175 -7.05 2.23 -11.09
C ILE A 175 -6.73 3.45 -11.95
N ASN A 176 -6.56 3.21 -13.25
CA ASN A 176 -6.47 4.30 -14.22
C ASN A 176 -7.79 5.07 -14.30
N CYS A 177 -7.70 6.39 -14.27
CA CYS A 177 -8.83 7.31 -14.42
C CYS A 177 -8.53 8.37 -15.46
N ILE A 178 -9.56 8.83 -16.17
CA ILE A 178 -9.50 10.07 -16.95
C ILE A 178 -9.78 11.22 -15.99
N VAL A 179 -8.86 12.15 -15.86
CA VAL A 179 -8.93 13.27 -14.91
C VAL A 179 -9.08 14.59 -15.66
N GLY A 180 -10.15 15.29 -15.34
CA GLY A 180 -10.48 16.61 -15.86
C GLY A 180 -11.23 17.44 -14.82
N LYS A 181 -11.86 18.54 -15.23
CA LYS A 181 -12.56 19.50 -14.34
C LYS A 181 -13.66 18.88 -13.47
N ASN A 182 -14.20 17.74 -13.87
CA ASN A 182 -15.23 17.03 -13.10
C ASN A 182 -14.65 16.01 -12.11
N GLY A 183 -13.32 15.97 -11.95
CA GLY A 183 -12.60 15.02 -11.13
C GLY A 183 -12.11 13.80 -11.91
N ALA A 184 -11.96 12.67 -11.21
CA ALA A 184 -11.47 11.42 -11.76
C ALA A 184 -12.64 10.53 -12.19
N THR A 185 -12.66 10.12 -13.47
CA THR A 185 -13.62 9.16 -14.01
C THR A 185 -12.89 7.82 -14.20
N PRO A 186 -13.31 6.75 -13.51
CA PRO A 186 -12.68 5.44 -13.64
C PRO A 186 -12.71 4.90 -15.07
N VAL A 187 -11.59 4.35 -15.51
CA VAL A 187 -11.54 3.55 -16.74
C VAL A 187 -11.89 2.11 -16.35
N ALA A 188 -12.89 1.53 -17.02
CA ALA A 188 -13.32 0.17 -16.73
C ALA A 188 -12.13 -0.81 -16.79
N ALA A 189 -11.86 -1.48 -15.68
CA ALA A 189 -10.79 -2.46 -15.59
C ALA A 189 -11.12 -3.77 -16.34
N GLY A 190 -12.42 -4.02 -16.58
CA GLY A 190 -12.90 -5.26 -17.20
C GLY A 190 -12.68 -6.48 -16.29
N ALA A 191 -12.47 -7.64 -16.90
CA ALA A 191 -12.21 -8.87 -16.15
C ALA A 191 -10.86 -8.78 -15.41
N VAL A 192 -10.88 -9.08 -14.13
CA VAL A 192 -9.66 -9.18 -13.31
C VAL A 192 -9.16 -10.62 -13.34
N PRO A 193 -7.87 -10.85 -13.61
CA PRO A 193 -7.29 -12.19 -13.62
C PRO A 193 -7.48 -12.94 -12.30
N PHE A 194 -7.72 -14.25 -12.36
CA PHE A 194 -7.92 -15.07 -11.17
C PHE A 194 -6.70 -15.10 -10.24
N GLU A 195 -5.51 -14.91 -10.80
CA GLU A 195 -4.23 -14.84 -10.10
C GLU A 195 -4.20 -13.76 -9.00
N ILE A 196 -4.99 -12.71 -9.15
CA ILE A 196 -5.02 -11.57 -8.21
C ILE A 196 -6.42 -11.33 -7.60
N LEU A 197 -7.48 -11.87 -8.22
CA LEU A 197 -8.86 -11.62 -7.82
C LEU A 197 -9.13 -11.97 -6.36
N GLY A 198 -8.66 -13.14 -5.90
CA GLY A 198 -8.89 -13.60 -4.54
C GLY A 198 -8.28 -12.68 -3.48
N LEU A 199 -7.05 -12.19 -3.73
CA LEU A 199 -6.38 -11.30 -2.81
C LEU A 199 -7.05 -9.91 -2.75
N ILE A 200 -7.49 -9.37 -3.90
CA ILE A 200 -8.26 -8.11 -3.95
C ILE A 200 -9.54 -8.22 -3.13
N GLN A 201 -10.32 -9.30 -3.32
CA GLN A 201 -11.57 -9.51 -2.60
C GLN A 201 -11.36 -9.65 -1.08
N GLN A 202 -10.33 -10.40 -0.68
CA GLN A 202 -10.02 -10.64 0.72
C GLN A 202 -9.60 -9.34 1.43
N VAL A 203 -8.73 -8.55 0.82
CA VAL A 203 -8.30 -7.26 1.38
C VAL A 203 -9.45 -6.25 1.38
N LYS A 204 -10.29 -6.21 0.34
CA LYS A 204 -11.45 -5.33 0.34
C LYS A 204 -12.46 -5.69 1.44
N ALA A 205 -12.70 -6.96 1.69
CA ALA A 205 -13.55 -7.40 2.80
C ALA A 205 -12.97 -6.95 4.17
N TYR A 206 -11.65 -7.07 4.34
CA TYR A 206 -10.95 -6.53 5.51
C TYR A 206 -11.17 -5.02 5.66
N GLU A 207 -10.95 -4.24 4.61
CA GLU A 207 -11.09 -2.77 4.63
C GLU A 207 -12.49 -2.34 5.04
N ILE A 208 -13.53 -2.91 4.42
CA ILE A 208 -14.94 -2.58 4.72
C ILE A 208 -15.25 -2.87 6.19
N LEU A 209 -14.88 -4.06 6.68
CA LEU A 209 -15.10 -4.44 8.08
C LEU A 209 -14.32 -3.55 9.05
N ALA A 210 -13.08 -3.19 8.71
CA ALA A 210 -12.24 -2.32 9.54
C ALA A 210 -12.83 -0.91 9.64
N VAL A 211 -13.29 -0.34 8.53
CA VAL A 211 -13.95 0.99 8.52
C VAL A 211 -15.23 0.97 9.35
N GLU A 212 -16.11 -0.02 9.15
CA GLU A 212 -17.33 -0.14 9.93
C GLU A 212 -17.06 -0.32 11.44
N ALA A 213 -16.04 -1.15 11.76
CA ALA A 213 -15.61 -1.36 13.14
C ALA A 213 -15.12 -0.04 13.76
N GLY A 214 -14.26 0.70 13.05
CA GLY A 214 -13.69 1.94 13.51
C GLY A 214 -14.75 3.04 13.74
N VAL A 215 -15.69 3.17 12.81
CA VAL A 215 -16.76 4.20 12.92
C VAL A 215 -17.72 3.90 14.08
N ARG A 216 -18.03 2.62 14.32
CA ARG A 216 -19.08 2.22 15.28
C ARG A 216 -18.56 1.71 16.62
N GLY A 217 -17.25 1.50 16.76
CA GLY A 217 -16.68 0.85 17.95
C GLY A 217 -17.04 -0.64 18.06
N ASP A 218 -17.27 -1.31 16.91
CA ASP A 218 -17.71 -2.69 16.86
C ASP A 218 -16.51 -3.65 16.89
N ALA A 219 -16.18 -4.13 18.09
CA ALA A 219 -15.07 -5.06 18.30
C ALA A 219 -15.28 -6.42 17.61
N THR A 220 -16.52 -6.83 17.35
CA THR A 220 -16.79 -8.07 16.61
C THR A 220 -16.40 -7.91 15.15
N LYS A 221 -16.77 -6.78 14.54
CA LYS A 221 -16.35 -6.47 13.17
C LYS A 221 -14.83 -6.26 13.08
N ALA A 222 -14.21 -5.61 14.08
CA ALA A 222 -12.76 -5.49 14.13
C ALA A 222 -12.06 -6.86 14.18
N LEU A 223 -12.59 -7.81 14.95
CA LEU A 223 -12.08 -9.18 14.96
C LEU A 223 -12.23 -9.85 13.59
N LEU A 224 -13.41 -9.73 12.97
CA LEU A 224 -13.67 -10.32 11.65
C LEU A 224 -12.82 -9.67 10.56
N ALA A 225 -12.55 -8.37 10.66
CA ALA A 225 -11.60 -7.69 9.78
C ALA A 225 -10.22 -8.36 9.87
N LEU A 226 -9.66 -8.50 11.07
CA LEU A 226 -8.37 -9.16 11.26
C LEU A 226 -8.35 -10.61 10.77
N VAL A 227 -9.43 -11.37 10.99
CA VAL A 227 -9.53 -12.75 10.47
C VAL A 227 -9.55 -12.81 8.94
N ASN A 228 -10.09 -11.78 8.28
CA ASN A 228 -10.06 -11.69 6.81
C ASN A 228 -8.74 -11.16 6.27
N HIS A 229 -7.87 -10.56 7.10
CA HIS A 229 -6.62 -10.01 6.60
C HIS A 229 -5.64 -11.13 6.22
N PRO A 230 -5.09 -11.16 4.99
CA PRO A 230 -4.25 -12.26 4.51
C PRO A 230 -2.95 -12.47 5.30
N LEU A 231 -2.49 -11.45 6.04
CA LEU A 231 -1.30 -11.53 6.90
C LEU A 231 -1.61 -12.00 8.34
N VAL A 232 -2.87 -12.32 8.66
CA VAL A 232 -3.29 -12.83 9.97
C VAL A 232 -3.69 -14.30 9.84
N PRO A 233 -2.80 -15.25 10.16
CA PRO A 233 -2.97 -16.64 9.77
C PRO A 233 -4.02 -17.39 10.59
N THR A 234 -4.39 -16.92 11.79
CA THR A 234 -5.33 -17.64 12.67
C THR A 234 -6.26 -16.70 13.44
N ALA A 235 -7.46 -17.19 13.75
CA ALA A 235 -8.42 -16.47 14.60
C ALA A 235 -7.87 -16.24 16.04
N ALA A 236 -7.00 -17.11 16.52
CA ALA A 236 -6.36 -16.93 17.83
C ALA A 236 -5.42 -15.72 17.81
N MET A 237 -4.59 -15.59 16.77
CA MET A 237 -3.72 -14.42 16.56
C MET A 237 -4.54 -13.14 16.35
N ALA A 238 -5.62 -13.19 15.58
CA ALA A 238 -6.52 -12.06 15.40
C ALA A 238 -7.10 -11.54 16.72
N LYS A 239 -7.50 -12.45 17.64
CA LYS A 239 -7.99 -12.09 18.97
C LYS A 239 -6.91 -11.43 19.83
N GLN A 240 -5.69 -11.96 19.81
CA GLN A 240 -4.57 -11.39 20.55
C GLN A 240 -4.22 -10.00 20.01
N LEU A 241 -4.05 -9.86 18.70
CA LEU A 241 -3.76 -8.58 18.05
C LEU A 241 -4.84 -7.54 18.35
N LEU A 242 -6.12 -7.89 18.26
CA LEU A 242 -7.21 -6.98 18.59
C LEU A 242 -7.13 -6.49 20.03
N ALA A 243 -6.90 -7.40 20.99
CA ALA A 243 -6.80 -7.04 22.39
C ALA A 243 -5.61 -6.08 22.65
N GLU A 244 -4.46 -6.34 22.05
CA GLU A 244 -3.28 -5.48 22.16
C GLU A 244 -3.52 -4.12 21.50
N LEU A 245 -4.03 -4.07 20.26
CA LEU A 245 -4.33 -2.84 19.53
C LEU A 245 -5.30 -1.93 20.28
N LEU A 246 -6.40 -2.49 20.81
CA LEU A 246 -7.38 -1.72 21.58
C LEU A 246 -6.81 -1.25 22.92
N THR A 247 -5.91 -2.02 23.55
CA THR A 247 -5.28 -1.65 24.81
C THR A 247 -4.29 -0.51 24.63
N ILE A 248 -3.39 -0.63 23.65
CA ILE A 248 -2.35 0.38 23.38
C ILE A 248 -2.96 1.70 22.89
N ASN A 249 -4.01 1.62 22.07
CA ASN A 249 -4.63 2.79 21.45
C ASN A 249 -5.90 3.28 22.17
N LYS A 250 -6.15 2.86 23.40
CA LYS A 250 -7.42 3.15 24.12
C LYS A 250 -7.77 4.64 24.19
N GLU A 251 -6.77 5.50 24.24
CA GLU A 251 -6.98 6.97 24.32
C GLU A 251 -7.45 7.56 23.00
N TYR A 252 -7.12 6.90 21.89
CA TYR A 252 -7.48 7.31 20.52
C TYR A 252 -8.69 6.56 19.97
N LEU A 253 -9.20 5.57 20.71
CA LEU A 253 -10.33 4.73 20.30
C LEU A 253 -11.47 4.76 21.33
N PRO A 254 -12.02 5.94 21.66
CA PRO A 254 -13.04 6.09 22.72
C PRO A 254 -14.33 5.31 22.41
N GLN A 255 -14.64 5.04 21.13
CA GLN A 255 -15.81 4.28 20.70
C GLN A 255 -15.74 2.79 21.08
N PHE A 256 -14.56 2.24 21.42
CA PHE A 256 -14.39 0.84 21.85
C PHE A 256 -14.38 0.64 23.36
N THR A 257 -14.76 1.64 24.18
CA THR A 257 -14.64 1.63 25.65
C THR A 257 -15.36 0.46 26.34
N GLY A 258 -16.43 -0.07 25.75
CA GLY A 258 -17.17 -1.21 26.29
C GLY A 258 -16.45 -2.57 26.19
N PHE A 259 -15.41 -2.68 25.37
CA PHE A 259 -14.70 -3.95 25.11
C PHE A 259 -13.48 -4.16 26.05
N ILE A 260 -12.84 -3.07 26.46
CA ILE A 260 -11.54 -3.10 27.18
C ILE A 260 -11.67 -3.64 28.61
N VAL A 261 -12.84 -3.58 29.22
CA VAL A 261 -13.05 -3.88 30.64
C VAL A 261 -13.26 -5.38 30.95
N GLY A 262 -13.52 -6.21 29.95
CA GLY A 262 -14.05 -7.58 30.18
C GLY A 262 -13.10 -8.75 30.06
N LYS A 263 -11.93 -8.71 29.41
CA LYS A 263 -11.19 -9.93 29.02
C LYS A 263 -9.66 -9.97 29.14
N VAL A 264 -8.96 -8.90 29.51
CA VAL A 264 -7.50 -8.92 29.67
C VAL A 264 -7.07 -9.36 31.09
N ALA A 265 -7.99 -9.39 32.05
CA ALA A 265 -7.68 -9.69 33.45
C ALA A 265 -7.43 -11.17 33.80
N ARG A 266 -7.31 -12.08 32.85
CA ARG A 266 -7.15 -13.52 33.15
C ARG A 266 -6.03 -14.22 32.39
N LYS A 267 -4.82 -13.68 32.33
CA LYS A 267 -3.62 -14.47 31.94
C LYS A 267 -2.28 -13.78 32.25
N CYS A 268 -2.16 -13.17 33.42
CA CYS A 268 -0.85 -12.85 33.99
C CYS A 268 -0.64 -13.50 35.39
N GLU A 269 -1.39 -14.57 35.68
CA GLU A 269 -1.15 -15.41 36.83
C GLU A 269 -1.17 -16.86 36.35
N ASN A 270 0.02 -17.35 35.94
CA ASN A 270 0.57 -18.69 36.22
C ASN A 270 1.90 -18.85 35.47
#